data_3e874ede31ff6453be3b8e53be44bb9a
#
_entry.id   3e874ede31ff6453be3b8e53be44bb9a
#
_cell.length_a   1.000
_cell.length_b   1.000
_cell.length_c   1.000
_cell.angle_alpha   90.00
_cell.angle_beta   90.00
_cell.angle_gamma   90.00
#
_symmetry.space_group_name_H-M   'P 1'
#
loop_
_entity.id
_entity.type
_entity.pdbx_description
1 polymer ?
#
loop_
_entity_poly.entity_id
_entity_poly.type
_entity_poly.pdbx_seq_one_letter_code
_entity_poly.pdbx_strand_id
1 'polypeptide(L)'
;MLNTNFNDKIHYIIRLINNTHNQSIDFKKEVTFMLNIEEIYKETKYLDDLFSLQFDIKSPEIIKKYKLELLVEFGELANETRCFKFWSINQTGEKNHILEEYIDCLFMILYFCNITNVSLSENFSATSNKDIIETFLTLYKLGNDLIQKLEKETVKKLLVEILYLSQLLGFTLEDLTNETKRKSQIIQKRLK
;
A
#
# COMPACT_ATOMS: atom_id res chain seq x y z
N MET A 1 -31.38 23.03 -2.57
CA MET A 1 -30.05 23.38 -3.09
C MET A 1 -29.29 24.11 -2.00
N LEU A 2 -28.53 23.43 -1.19
CA LEU A 2 -27.70 24.04 -0.14
C LEU A 2 -26.25 24.01 -0.63
N ASN A 3 -25.83 25.17 -1.13
CA ASN A 3 -24.45 25.46 -1.50
C ASN A 3 -23.65 25.65 -0.20
N THR A 4 -23.17 24.56 0.38
CA THR A 4 -22.25 24.65 1.53
C THR A 4 -20.89 25.05 0.99
N ASN A 5 -20.51 26.29 1.25
CA ASN A 5 -19.25 26.92 0.86
C ASN A 5 -18.06 26.08 1.39
N PHE A 6 -17.01 25.97 0.59
CA PHE A 6 -15.76 25.28 0.93
C PHE A 6 -15.20 25.73 2.30
N ASN A 7 -15.32 27.01 2.62
CA ASN A 7 -14.95 27.57 3.92
C ASN A 7 -15.76 27.01 5.09
N ASP A 8 -17.04 26.63 4.89
CA ASP A 8 -17.87 26.04 5.95
C ASP A 8 -17.46 24.63 6.30
N LYS A 9 -16.98 23.87 5.30
CA LYS A 9 -16.41 22.52 5.53
C LYS A 9 -15.06 22.59 6.26
N ILE A 10 -14.21 23.54 5.90
CA ILE A 10 -12.93 23.75 6.60
C ILE A 10 -13.19 24.22 8.04
N HIS A 11 -14.11 25.14 8.27
CA HIS A 11 -14.51 25.56 9.61
C HIS A 11 -15.12 24.43 10.46
N TYR A 12 -15.88 23.54 9.84
CA TYR A 12 -16.43 22.34 10.50
C TYR A 12 -15.33 21.36 10.91
N ILE A 13 -14.37 21.11 10.01
CA ILE A 13 -13.21 20.25 10.29
C ILE A 13 -12.32 20.87 11.37
N ILE A 14 -12.04 22.19 11.30
CA ILE A 14 -11.28 22.90 12.33
C ILE A 14 -12.03 22.92 13.69
N ARG A 15 -13.37 23.01 13.69
CA ARG A 15 -14.16 22.86 14.92
C ARG A 15 -14.12 21.44 15.49
N LEU A 16 -14.13 20.41 14.65
CA LEU A 16 -13.94 19.03 15.11
C LEU A 16 -12.54 18.84 15.73
N ILE A 17 -11.51 19.38 15.10
CA ILE A 17 -10.13 19.34 15.61
C ILE A 17 -10.02 20.16 16.94
N ASN A 18 -10.62 21.33 17.04
CA ASN A 18 -10.53 22.18 18.23
C ASN A 18 -11.41 21.73 19.38
N ASN A 19 -12.51 21.00 19.14
CA ASN A 19 -13.33 20.39 20.21
C ASN A 19 -12.69 19.16 20.84
N THR A 20 -11.64 18.59 20.22
CA THR A 20 -10.82 17.54 20.82
C THR A 20 -9.62 18.10 21.62
N HIS A 21 -9.41 19.41 21.65
CA HIS A 21 -8.22 20.04 22.26
C HIS A 21 -8.30 20.29 23.77
N ASN A 22 -9.34 19.83 24.47
CA ASN A 22 -9.44 19.96 25.94
C ASN A 22 -9.27 18.65 26.70
N GLN A 23 -8.77 17.62 26.06
CA GLN A 23 -8.15 16.48 26.76
C GLN A 23 -6.74 16.32 26.17
N SER A 24 -5.73 16.38 27.02
CA SER A 24 -4.36 15.99 26.69
C SER A 24 -4.35 14.51 26.32
N ILE A 25 -4.79 14.21 25.10
CA ILE A 25 -4.68 12.89 24.52
C ILE A 25 -3.25 12.82 23.99
N ASP A 26 -2.43 12.07 24.71
CA ASP A 26 -1.12 11.64 24.28
C ASP A 26 -1.30 10.86 22.96
N PHE A 27 -1.09 11.54 21.81
CA PHE A 27 -1.22 10.98 20.46
C PHE A 27 -0.07 10.02 20.09
N LYS A 28 0.44 9.28 21.04
CA LYS A 28 1.12 8.02 20.81
C LYS A 28 0.11 6.89 20.82
N LYS A 29 -0.87 6.93 19.94
CA LYS A 29 -1.70 5.77 19.68
C LYS A 29 -0.83 4.80 18.88
N GLU A 30 -0.22 3.85 19.57
CA GLU A 30 0.27 2.63 18.93
C GLU A 30 -0.93 2.01 18.20
N VAL A 31 -1.00 2.23 16.90
CA VAL A 31 -1.95 1.53 16.06
C VAL A 31 -1.35 0.16 15.83
N THR A 32 -1.64 -0.76 16.75
CA THR A 32 -1.31 -2.17 16.55
C THR A 32 -2.15 -2.67 15.39
N PHE A 33 -1.51 -2.79 14.23
CA PHE A 33 -2.15 -3.26 13.02
C PHE A 33 -2.04 -4.79 12.99
N MET A 34 -3.07 -5.44 13.47
CA MET A 34 -3.31 -6.86 13.17
C MET A 34 -4.22 -6.96 11.93
N LEU A 35 -3.72 -6.54 10.78
CA LEU A 35 -4.32 -6.97 9.52
C LEU A 35 -3.93 -8.44 9.33
N ASN A 36 -4.92 -9.30 9.38
CA ASN A 36 -4.72 -10.67 8.95
C ASN A 36 -4.64 -10.71 7.42
N ILE A 37 -3.45 -10.42 6.87
CA ILE A 37 -3.19 -10.47 5.43
C ILE A 37 -2.93 -11.89 4.92
N GLU A 38 -3.19 -12.91 5.73
CA GLU A 38 -2.90 -14.30 5.39
C GLU A 38 -3.67 -14.75 4.13
N GLU A 39 -4.92 -14.32 3.98
CA GLU A 39 -5.73 -14.64 2.81
C GLU A 39 -5.16 -13.97 1.55
N ILE A 40 -4.78 -12.70 1.65
CA ILE A 40 -4.14 -11.94 0.57
C ILE A 40 -2.82 -12.60 0.16
N TYR A 41 -2.01 -13.00 1.15
CA TYR A 41 -0.75 -13.68 0.87
C TYR A 41 -0.93 -15.05 0.21
N LYS A 42 -1.95 -15.81 0.60
CA LYS A 42 -2.27 -17.09 -0.05
C LYS A 42 -2.61 -16.90 -1.52
N GLU A 43 -3.39 -15.88 -1.86
CA GLU A 43 -3.69 -15.53 -3.25
C GLU A 43 -2.44 -15.11 -4.02
N THR A 44 -1.59 -14.26 -3.44
CA THR A 44 -0.32 -13.86 -4.09
C THR A 44 0.59 -15.05 -4.32
N LYS A 45 0.74 -15.92 -3.31
CA LYS A 45 1.54 -17.13 -3.45
C LYS A 45 1.00 -18.07 -4.53
N TYR A 46 -0.31 -18.21 -4.63
CA TYR A 46 -0.92 -18.99 -5.70
C TYR A 46 -0.60 -18.41 -7.09
N LEU A 47 -0.59 -17.08 -7.25
CA LEU A 47 -0.16 -16.44 -8.50
C LEU A 47 1.33 -16.70 -8.78
N ASP A 48 2.21 -16.60 -7.79
CA ASP A 48 3.63 -16.92 -7.93
C ASP A 48 3.83 -18.38 -8.40
N ASP A 49 3.05 -19.31 -7.84
CA ASP A 49 3.10 -20.72 -8.25
C ASP A 49 2.64 -20.88 -9.70
N LEU A 50 1.60 -20.17 -10.16
CA LEU A 50 1.16 -20.17 -11.55
C LEU A 50 2.21 -19.59 -12.51
N PHE A 51 2.80 -18.45 -12.17
CA PHE A 51 3.89 -17.86 -12.96
C PHE A 51 5.10 -18.78 -13.03
N SER A 52 5.39 -19.53 -11.95
CA SER A 52 6.50 -20.48 -11.89
C SER A 52 6.36 -21.66 -12.86
N LEU A 53 5.14 -21.94 -13.35
CA LEU A 53 4.93 -22.97 -14.40
C LEU A 53 5.48 -22.55 -15.77
N GLN A 54 5.61 -21.25 -16.01
CA GLN A 54 6.01 -20.69 -17.31
C GLN A 54 7.37 -19.98 -17.25
N PHE A 55 7.73 -19.43 -16.08
CA PHE A 55 8.90 -18.59 -15.90
C PHE A 55 9.68 -19.00 -14.65
N ASP A 56 11.01 -18.90 -14.70
CA ASP A 56 11.84 -19.00 -13.50
C ASP A 56 11.77 -17.67 -12.73
N ILE A 57 10.69 -17.49 -11.94
CA ILE A 57 10.42 -16.27 -11.20
C ILE A 57 11.49 -15.92 -10.14
N LYS A 58 12.39 -16.87 -9.83
CA LYS A 58 13.52 -16.67 -8.90
C LYS A 58 14.83 -16.37 -9.63
N SER A 59 14.83 -16.36 -10.95
CA SER A 59 16.03 -16.01 -11.70
C SER A 59 16.43 -14.55 -11.49
N PRO A 60 17.73 -14.23 -11.51
CA PRO A 60 18.21 -12.85 -11.36
C PRO A 60 17.59 -11.89 -12.39
N GLU A 61 17.29 -12.38 -13.60
CA GLU A 61 16.66 -11.56 -14.64
C GLU A 61 15.24 -11.17 -14.28
N ILE A 62 14.41 -12.12 -13.83
CA ILE A 62 13.02 -11.85 -13.43
C ILE A 62 12.98 -10.99 -12.18
N ILE A 63 13.82 -11.28 -11.18
CA ILE A 63 13.93 -10.44 -9.97
C ILE A 63 14.26 -9.00 -10.34
N LYS A 64 15.15 -8.77 -11.32
CA LYS A 64 15.48 -7.43 -11.80
C LYS A 64 14.27 -6.71 -12.43
N LYS A 65 13.44 -7.44 -13.19
CA LYS A 65 12.20 -6.91 -13.77
C LYS A 65 11.21 -6.52 -12.68
N TYR A 66 10.98 -7.38 -11.71
CA TYR A 66 10.09 -7.11 -10.57
C TYR A 66 10.57 -5.95 -9.69
N LYS A 67 11.87 -5.74 -9.54
CA LYS A 67 12.42 -4.57 -8.85
C LYS A 67 12.06 -3.27 -9.56
N LEU A 68 12.09 -3.24 -10.91
CA LEU A 68 11.67 -2.08 -11.69
C LEU A 68 10.17 -1.89 -11.61
N GLU A 69 9.40 -2.96 -11.77
CA GLU A 69 7.93 -2.98 -11.71
C GLU A 69 7.44 -2.41 -10.37
N LEU A 70 8.02 -2.80 -9.23
CA LEU A 70 7.69 -2.24 -7.92
C LEU A 70 7.77 -0.70 -7.90
N LEU A 71 8.79 -0.09 -8.52
CA LEU A 71 8.91 1.36 -8.56
C LEU A 71 7.89 2.00 -9.51
N VAL A 72 7.52 1.31 -10.59
CA VAL A 72 6.46 1.74 -11.50
C VAL A 72 5.13 1.76 -10.76
N GLU A 73 4.78 0.66 -10.06
CA GLU A 73 3.54 0.55 -9.29
C GLU A 73 3.45 1.64 -8.19
N PHE A 74 4.55 1.95 -7.51
CA PHE A 74 4.58 3.09 -6.58
C PHE A 74 4.25 4.42 -7.28
N GLY A 75 4.71 4.60 -8.52
CA GLY A 75 4.42 5.79 -9.33
C GLY A 75 2.96 5.85 -9.75
N GLU A 76 2.38 4.73 -10.18
CA GLU A 76 0.98 4.62 -10.59
C GLU A 76 0.06 4.88 -9.39
N LEU A 77 0.32 4.25 -8.25
CA LEU A 77 -0.42 4.49 -7.01
C LEU A 77 -0.33 5.96 -6.56
N ALA A 78 0.89 6.56 -6.55
CA ALA A 78 1.06 7.96 -6.19
C ALA A 78 0.31 8.88 -7.16
N ASN A 79 0.29 8.56 -8.46
CA ASN A 79 -0.43 9.30 -9.48
C ASN A 79 -1.94 9.22 -9.27
N GLU A 80 -2.49 8.05 -8.95
CA GLU A 80 -3.92 7.84 -8.69
C GLU A 80 -4.36 8.52 -7.39
N THR A 81 -3.57 8.49 -6.32
CA THR A 81 -3.89 9.24 -5.09
C THR A 81 -3.92 10.74 -5.29
N ARG A 82 -3.20 11.26 -6.32
CA ARG A 82 -3.05 12.69 -6.61
C ARG A 82 -2.41 13.50 -5.47
N CYS A 83 -1.86 12.87 -4.45
CA CYS A 83 -1.39 13.51 -3.22
C CYS A 83 -0.33 14.60 -3.44
N PHE A 84 0.49 14.49 -4.50
CA PHE A 84 1.53 15.46 -4.85
C PHE A 84 1.07 16.55 -5.85
N LYS A 85 -0.16 16.44 -6.38
CA LYS A 85 -0.66 17.33 -7.45
C LYS A 85 -1.27 18.60 -6.85
N PHE A 86 -0.47 19.41 -6.17
CA PHE A 86 -0.90 20.65 -5.51
C PHE A 86 -1.59 21.66 -6.44
N TRP A 87 -1.35 21.56 -7.76
CA TRP A 87 -1.96 22.40 -8.79
C TRP A 87 -3.33 21.90 -9.28
N SER A 88 -3.76 20.71 -8.87
CA SER A 88 -4.97 20.08 -9.40
C SER A 88 -6.21 20.58 -8.67
N ILE A 89 -7.27 20.86 -9.45
CA ILE A 89 -8.61 21.15 -8.88
C ILE A 89 -9.18 19.91 -8.21
N ASN A 90 -8.98 18.73 -8.81
CA ASN A 90 -9.36 17.44 -8.21
C ASN A 90 -8.23 16.98 -7.30
N GLN A 91 -8.47 17.02 -5.99
CA GLN A 91 -7.45 16.71 -4.97
C GLN A 91 -7.30 15.21 -4.69
N THR A 92 -8.29 14.39 -5.06
CA THR A 92 -8.30 12.95 -4.82
C THR A 92 -8.68 12.20 -6.08
N GLY A 93 -8.09 11.03 -6.30
CA GLY A 93 -8.51 10.07 -7.30
C GLY A 93 -9.76 9.28 -6.88
N GLU A 94 -10.24 8.44 -7.76
CA GLU A 94 -11.36 7.54 -7.44
C GLU A 94 -10.88 6.38 -6.56
N LYS A 95 -11.61 6.10 -5.47
CA LYS A 95 -11.22 5.10 -4.47
C LYS A 95 -10.90 3.74 -5.11
N ASN A 96 -11.69 3.30 -6.08
CA ASN A 96 -11.50 1.99 -6.71
C ASN A 96 -10.21 1.93 -7.54
N HIS A 97 -9.84 3.00 -8.26
CA HIS A 97 -8.59 3.06 -9.01
C HIS A 97 -7.39 3.08 -8.06
N ILE A 98 -7.47 3.88 -6.97
CA ILE A 98 -6.41 3.89 -5.95
C ILE A 98 -6.25 2.50 -5.31
N LEU A 99 -7.36 1.80 -5.05
CA LEU A 99 -7.34 0.46 -4.48
C LEU A 99 -6.72 -0.56 -5.45
N GLU A 100 -7.01 -0.44 -6.75
CA GLU A 100 -6.43 -1.28 -7.80
C GLU A 100 -4.90 -1.17 -7.81
N GLU A 101 -4.36 0.06 -7.90
CA GLU A 101 -2.91 0.31 -7.89
C GLU A 101 -2.25 -0.06 -6.56
N TYR A 102 -2.99 0.12 -5.45
CA TYR A 102 -2.51 -0.32 -4.13
C TYR A 102 -2.29 -1.84 -4.09
N ILE A 103 -3.21 -2.63 -4.65
CA ILE A 103 -3.08 -4.10 -4.68
C ILE A 103 -1.92 -4.52 -5.58
N ASP A 104 -1.64 -3.82 -6.69
CA ASP A 104 -0.48 -4.12 -7.53
C ASP A 104 0.83 -3.90 -6.76
N CYS A 105 0.96 -2.77 -6.04
CA CYS A 105 2.07 -2.54 -5.11
C CYS A 105 2.20 -3.66 -4.05
N LEU A 106 1.07 -4.06 -3.46
CA LEU A 106 1.05 -5.08 -2.41
C LEU A 106 1.48 -6.44 -2.95
N PHE A 107 1.03 -6.83 -4.15
CA PHE A 107 1.45 -8.07 -4.81
C PHE A 107 2.96 -8.11 -5.02
N MET A 108 3.56 -7.02 -5.52
CA MET A 108 5.00 -6.94 -5.69
C MET A 108 5.75 -7.09 -4.37
N ILE A 109 5.31 -6.44 -3.31
CA ILE A 109 5.95 -6.57 -1.99
C ILE A 109 5.80 -7.99 -1.44
N LEU A 110 4.62 -8.62 -1.59
CA LEU A 110 4.38 -10.00 -1.12
C LEU A 110 5.18 -11.03 -1.93
N TYR A 111 5.39 -10.82 -3.24
CA TYR A 111 6.33 -11.60 -4.02
C TYR A 111 7.75 -11.53 -3.40
N PHE A 112 8.25 -10.34 -3.06
CA PHE A 112 9.54 -10.20 -2.39
C PHE A 112 9.54 -10.82 -0.99
N CYS A 113 8.43 -10.79 -0.24
CA CYS A 113 8.30 -11.54 1.00
C CYS A 113 8.48 -13.04 0.79
N ASN A 114 7.87 -13.60 -0.28
CA ASN A 114 7.97 -15.01 -0.62
C ASN A 114 9.41 -15.41 -0.94
N ILE A 115 10.09 -14.72 -1.84
CA ILE A 115 11.47 -15.08 -2.24
C ILE A 115 12.52 -14.83 -1.16
N THR A 116 12.27 -13.91 -0.21
CA THR A 116 13.18 -13.65 0.93
C THR A 116 12.80 -14.39 2.22
N ASN A 117 11.75 -15.22 2.18
CA ASN A 117 11.23 -15.97 3.31
C ASN A 117 10.89 -15.06 4.51
N VAL A 118 10.20 -13.95 4.26
CA VAL A 118 9.60 -13.13 5.32
C VAL A 118 8.43 -13.90 5.91
N SER A 119 8.42 -14.08 7.25
CA SER A 119 7.27 -14.66 7.93
C SER A 119 6.18 -13.61 8.10
N LEU A 120 4.95 -13.94 7.70
CA LEU A 120 3.79 -13.06 7.87
C LEU A 120 3.03 -13.35 9.18
N SER A 121 3.49 -14.33 9.98
CA SER A 121 2.93 -14.63 11.31
C SER A 121 3.40 -13.63 12.38
N GLU A 122 4.35 -12.76 12.07
CA GLU A 122 4.79 -11.70 12.97
C GLU A 122 3.74 -10.57 12.97
N ASN A 123 3.40 -10.06 14.16
CA ASN A 123 2.56 -8.88 14.28
C ASN A 123 3.34 -7.67 13.73
N PHE A 124 2.90 -7.13 12.62
CA PHE A 124 3.45 -5.90 12.08
C PHE A 124 2.76 -4.72 12.77
N SER A 125 3.50 -3.99 13.59
CA SER A 125 3.04 -2.73 14.17
C SER A 125 3.76 -1.57 13.50
N ALA A 126 3.02 -0.63 12.97
CA ALA A 126 3.57 0.63 12.50
C ALA A 126 3.05 1.75 13.39
N THR A 127 3.93 2.34 14.19
CA THR A 127 3.69 3.66 14.79
C THR A 127 4.32 4.69 13.89
N SER A 128 3.52 5.48 13.21
CA SER A 128 4.03 6.55 12.36
C SER A 128 3.09 7.75 12.42
N ASN A 129 3.70 8.95 12.44
CA ASN A 129 2.99 10.22 12.28
C ASN A 129 3.18 10.79 10.87
N LYS A 130 3.62 9.96 9.93
CA LYS A 130 3.85 10.36 8.54
C LYS A 130 2.52 10.66 7.86
N ASP A 131 2.54 11.68 7.01
CA ASP A 131 1.47 11.88 6.03
C ASP A 131 1.65 10.96 4.81
N ILE A 132 0.71 11.06 3.87
CA ILE A 132 0.72 10.23 2.66
C ILE A 132 1.97 10.47 1.78
N ILE A 133 2.45 11.72 1.70
CA ILE A 133 3.63 12.08 0.89
C ILE A 133 4.89 11.51 1.52
N GLU A 134 5.06 11.69 2.83
CA GLU A 134 6.18 11.14 3.58
C GLU A 134 6.22 9.60 3.50
N THR A 135 5.05 8.96 3.50
CA THR A 135 4.92 7.51 3.33
C THR A 135 5.38 7.09 1.93
N PHE A 136 4.95 7.78 0.85
CA PHE A 136 5.46 7.50 -0.50
C PHE A 136 6.97 7.71 -0.61
N LEU A 137 7.51 8.80 -0.06
CA LEU A 137 8.97 9.05 -0.05
C LEU A 137 9.73 7.93 0.67
N THR A 138 9.15 7.38 1.76
CA THR A 138 9.72 6.24 2.47
C THR A 138 9.65 4.96 1.63
N LEU A 139 8.53 4.68 0.95
CA LEU A 139 8.39 3.53 0.05
C LEU A 139 9.40 3.59 -1.09
N TYR A 140 9.56 4.75 -1.75
CA TYR A 140 10.57 4.93 -2.79
C TYR A 140 12.00 4.74 -2.29
N LYS A 141 12.32 5.25 -1.10
CA LYS A 141 13.63 5.03 -0.48
C LYS A 141 13.88 3.53 -0.26
N LEU A 142 12.93 2.84 0.37
CA LEU A 142 13.04 1.41 0.63
C LEU A 142 13.07 0.58 -0.66
N GLY A 143 12.31 0.98 -1.69
CA GLY A 143 12.36 0.38 -3.02
C GLY A 143 13.76 0.52 -3.66
N ASN A 144 14.37 1.70 -3.57
CA ASN A 144 15.74 1.90 -4.04
C ASN A 144 16.76 1.07 -3.25
N ASP A 145 16.61 0.96 -1.92
CA ASP A 145 17.45 0.11 -1.09
C ASP A 145 17.33 -1.37 -1.53
N LEU A 146 16.11 -1.85 -1.80
CA LEU A 146 15.85 -3.19 -2.32
C LEU A 146 16.48 -3.44 -3.69
N ILE A 147 16.50 -2.42 -4.59
CA ILE A 147 17.17 -2.52 -5.89
C ILE A 147 18.67 -2.76 -5.71
N GLN A 148 19.31 -2.03 -4.81
CA GLN A 148 20.73 -2.17 -4.53
C GLN A 148 21.04 -3.54 -3.92
N LYS A 149 20.24 -3.96 -2.94
CA LYS A 149 20.42 -5.23 -2.25
C LYS A 149 19.08 -5.81 -1.82
N LEU A 150 18.80 -7.04 -2.27
CA LEU A 150 17.61 -7.76 -1.86
C LEU A 150 17.83 -8.34 -0.45
N GLU A 151 17.34 -7.62 0.56
CA GLU A 151 17.47 -8.01 1.96
C GLU A 151 16.09 -8.21 2.61
N LYS A 152 15.97 -9.26 3.41
CA LYS A 152 14.76 -9.59 4.16
C LYS A 152 14.25 -8.42 5.02
N GLU A 153 15.14 -7.70 5.68
CA GLU A 153 14.78 -6.57 6.54
C GLU A 153 14.22 -5.37 5.75
N THR A 154 14.74 -5.10 4.55
CA THR A 154 14.20 -4.07 3.66
C THR A 154 12.80 -4.45 3.20
N VAL A 155 12.58 -5.72 2.84
CA VAL A 155 11.26 -6.23 2.45
C VAL A 155 10.24 -6.15 3.59
N LYS A 156 10.64 -6.48 4.82
CA LYS A 156 9.79 -6.30 6.01
C LYS A 156 9.38 -4.84 6.21
N LYS A 157 10.33 -3.91 6.07
CA LYS A 157 10.04 -2.47 6.18
C LYS A 157 9.09 -2.00 5.08
N LEU A 158 9.26 -2.46 3.84
CA LEU A 158 8.33 -2.19 2.73
C LEU A 158 6.92 -2.69 3.06
N LEU A 159 6.81 -3.91 3.58
CA LEU A 159 5.51 -4.47 3.97
C LEU A 159 4.84 -3.63 5.06
N VAL A 160 5.57 -3.24 6.11
CA VAL A 160 5.04 -2.38 7.17
C VAL A 160 4.57 -1.03 6.62
N GLU A 161 5.37 -0.43 5.75
CA GLU A 161 5.07 0.90 5.20
C GLU A 161 3.87 0.87 4.24
N ILE A 162 3.74 -0.15 3.39
CA ILE A 162 2.56 -0.26 2.51
C ILE A 162 1.28 -0.55 3.32
N LEU A 163 1.35 -1.35 4.37
CA LEU A 163 0.22 -1.58 5.25
C LEU A 163 -0.18 -0.31 6.01
N TYR A 164 0.79 0.53 6.40
CA TYR A 164 0.50 1.84 6.97
C TYR A 164 -0.20 2.76 5.96
N LEU A 165 0.25 2.74 4.69
CA LEU A 165 -0.40 3.51 3.63
C LEU A 165 -1.87 3.13 3.44
N SER A 166 -2.24 1.84 3.59
CA SER A 166 -3.65 1.42 3.48
C SER A 166 -4.56 2.12 4.49
N GLN A 167 -4.05 2.39 5.70
CA GLN A 167 -4.79 3.14 6.73
C GLN A 167 -4.99 4.59 6.33
N LEU A 168 -3.92 5.23 5.84
CA LEU A 168 -4.00 6.62 5.39
C LEU A 168 -4.99 6.78 4.23
N LEU A 169 -5.10 5.76 3.38
CA LEU A 169 -6.06 5.69 2.27
C LEU A 169 -7.47 5.27 2.70
N GLY A 170 -7.65 4.86 3.96
CA GLY A 170 -8.95 4.45 4.51
C GLY A 170 -9.46 3.13 3.94
N PHE A 171 -8.56 2.21 3.54
CA PHE A 171 -8.94 0.87 3.08
C PHE A 171 -9.20 -0.06 4.26
N THR A 172 -10.28 -0.83 4.14
CA THR A 172 -10.60 -1.92 5.07
C THR A 172 -9.96 -3.22 4.62
N LEU A 173 -9.85 -4.20 5.52
CA LEU A 173 -9.42 -5.55 5.14
C LEU A 173 -10.34 -6.18 4.08
N GLU A 174 -11.63 -5.88 4.14
CA GLU A 174 -12.60 -6.35 3.16
C GLU A 174 -12.34 -5.74 1.78
N ASP A 175 -12.09 -4.42 1.69
CA ASP A 175 -11.69 -3.75 0.44
C ASP A 175 -10.48 -4.47 -0.16
N LEU A 176 -9.41 -4.68 0.64
CA LEU A 176 -8.17 -5.30 0.18
C LEU A 176 -8.38 -6.76 -0.28
N THR A 177 -9.12 -7.55 0.49
CA THR A 177 -9.36 -8.97 0.17
C THR A 177 -10.19 -9.12 -1.11
N ASN A 178 -11.24 -8.32 -1.27
CA ASN A 178 -12.10 -8.38 -2.44
C ASN A 178 -11.34 -7.97 -3.70
N GLU A 179 -10.56 -6.89 -3.64
CA GLU A 179 -9.78 -6.44 -4.79
C GLU A 179 -8.64 -7.41 -5.14
N THR A 180 -7.99 -8.00 -4.14
CA THR A 180 -7.01 -9.09 -4.34
C THR A 180 -7.61 -10.23 -5.14
N LYS A 181 -8.79 -10.72 -4.77
CA LYS A 181 -9.48 -11.79 -5.49
C LYS A 181 -9.84 -11.39 -6.92
N ARG A 182 -10.34 -10.16 -7.12
CA ARG A 182 -10.66 -9.64 -8.44
C ARG A 182 -9.43 -9.60 -9.36
N LYS A 183 -8.33 -9.03 -8.89
CA LYS A 183 -7.04 -8.95 -9.62
C LYS A 183 -6.48 -10.34 -9.91
N SER A 184 -6.47 -11.23 -8.91
CA SER A 184 -6.03 -12.62 -9.08
C SER A 184 -6.78 -13.32 -10.22
N GLN A 185 -8.10 -13.19 -10.31
CA GLN A 185 -8.89 -13.76 -11.40
C GLN A 185 -8.55 -13.17 -12.78
N ILE A 186 -8.24 -11.88 -12.86
CA ILE A 186 -7.83 -11.23 -14.11
C ILE A 186 -6.47 -11.78 -14.57
N ILE A 187 -5.50 -11.87 -13.67
CA ILE A 187 -4.16 -12.39 -13.95
C ILE A 187 -4.24 -13.85 -14.42
N GLN A 188 -5.01 -14.70 -13.72
CA GLN A 188 -5.21 -16.10 -14.10
C GLN A 188 -5.80 -16.26 -15.53
N LYS A 189 -6.68 -15.35 -15.96
CA LYS A 189 -7.22 -15.37 -17.33
C LYS A 189 -6.18 -14.99 -18.39
N ARG A 190 -5.21 -14.15 -18.04
CA ARG A 190 -4.13 -13.72 -18.95
C ARG A 190 -3.04 -14.79 -19.12
N LEU A 191 -2.90 -15.68 -18.14
CA LEU A 191 -1.91 -16.77 -18.15
C LEU A 191 -2.40 -18.04 -18.87
N LYS A 192 -3.68 -18.12 -19.24
CA LYS A 192 -4.27 -19.22 -20.04
C LYS A 192 -4.14 -18.95 -21.53
#